data_29fcd0094759538d1a62a4c46924a0dd
#
_entry.id   29fcd0094759538d1a62a4c46924a0dd
#
_cell.length_a   1.000
_cell.length_b   1.000
_cell.length_c   1.000
_cell.angle_alpha   90.00
_cell.angle_beta   90.00
_cell.angle_gamma   90.00
#
_symmetry.space_group_name_H-M   'P 1'
#
loop_
_entity.id
_entity.type
_entity.pdbx_description
1 polymer ?
#
loop_
_entity_poly.entity_id
_entity_poly.type
_entity_poly.pdbx_seq_one_letter_code
_entity_poly.pdbx_strand_id
1 'polypeptide(L)'
;CLAFGPLFAAEPVPLVVPPDSTIPAGPEGEAVRLGRQLMIDTRAQLPRNVGNGLNCSNCHLGAGTQPGAGPFVGLTAVFPAYRTRDGQIDSLQERINDCFQRSMNGKALTWNSKEMNAMLMYMRWLSTGVPVGSAVVGRGMGAVDTSLTPDRARGSQLYAAKCASCHGAQGAGTPDGRGGFVFPPVWGPKSFNVGAGMARTYTAAAFIKGKMPLGQNNSLSEQEAVDVADFV
;
A
#
# COMPACT_ATOMS: atom_id res chain seq x y z
N CYS A 1 27.76 -26.90 22.87
CA CYS A 1 26.72 -26.89 21.80
C CYS A 1 25.43 -26.31 22.38
N LEU A 2 25.12 -25.04 22.09
CA LEU A 2 23.82 -24.45 22.36
C LEU A 2 22.88 -24.95 21.26
N ALA A 3 21.91 -25.78 21.61
CA ALA A 3 20.83 -26.16 20.71
C ALA A 3 19.95 -24.91 20.47
N PHE A 4 20.04 -24.31 19.29
CA PHE A 4 19.06 -23.35 18.82
C PHE A 4 17.78 -24.13 18.52
N GLY A 5 16.77 -24.00 19.38
CA GLY A 5 15.42 -24.41 19.05
C GLY A 5 14.93 -23.68 17.81
N PRO A 6 13.92 -24.24 17.08
CA PRO A 6 13.38 -23.54 15.91
C PRO A 6 12.93 -22.14 16.31
N LEU A 7 13.40 -21.12 15.58
CA LEU A 7 12.85 -19.78 15.67
C LEU A 7 11.39 -19.87 15.19
N PHE A 8 10.47 -20.04 16.12
CA PHE A 8 9.05 -19.89 15.80
C PHE A 8 8.84 -18.43 15.40
N ALA A 9 8.32 -18.20 14.21
CA ALA A 9 7.79 -16.89 13.86
C ALA A 9 6.79 -16.49 14.95
N ALA A 10 6.97 -15.31 15.54
CA ALA A 10 6.05 -14.83 16.56
C ALA A 10 4.62 -14.76 15.96
N GLU A 11 3.64 -15.21 16.75
CA GLU A 11 2.24 -15.16 16.34
C GLU A 11 1.86 -13.72 15.94
N PRO A 12 1.04 -13.55 14.88
CA PRO A 12 0.57 -12.23 14.49
C PRO A 12 -0.22 -11.58 15.62
N VAL A 13 0.09 -10.31 15.90
CA VAL A 13 -0.63 -9.53 16.92
C VAL A 13 -1.78 -8.74 16.27
N PRO A 14 -2.82 -8.34 17.04
CA PRO A 14 -3.90 -7.50 16.51
C PRO A 14 -3.36 -6.20 15.88
N LEU A 15 -3.97 -5.78 14.77
CA LEU A 15 -3.72 -4.45 14.19
C LEU A 15 -4.43 -3.42 15.07
N VAL A 16 -3.65 -2.63 15.80
CA VAL A 16 -4.16 -1.55 16.63
C VAL A 16 -3.56 -0.24 16.14
N VAL A 17 -4.41 0.70 15.75
CA VAL A 17 -3.98 2.06 15.37
C VAL A 17 -3.90 2.89 16.63
N PRO A 18 -2.74 3.49 16.97
CA PRO A 18 -2.62 4.36 18.11
C PRO A 18 -3.56 5.58 17.97
N PRO A 19 -4.25 6.02 19.03
CA PRO A 19 -5.07 7.22 18.97
C PRO A 19 -4.23 8.47 18.77
N ASP A 20 -4.74 9.47 18.06
CA ASP A 20 -4.03 10.71 17.73
C ASP A 20 -3.52 11.47 18.99
N SER A 21 -4.17 11.28 20.12
CA SER A 21 -3.75 11.84 21.41
C SER A 21 -2.40 11.30 21.90
N THR A 22 -1.91 10.18 21.34
CA THR A 22 -0.58 9.63 21.67
C THR A 22 0.54 10.17 20.79
N ILE A 23 0.22 11.02 19.80
CA ILE A 23 1.28 11.71 19.02
C ILE A 23 2.03 12.66 19.96
N PRO A 24 3.36 12.51 20.09
CA PRO A 24 4.15 13.33 21.01
C PRO A 24 4.02 14.83 20.75
N ALA A 25 4.28 15.65 21.75
CA ALA A 25 4.52 17.06 21.56
C ALA A 25 5.92 17.31 20.94
N GLY A 26 6.12 18.52 20.38
CA GLY A 26 7.41 18.94 19.86
C GLY A 26 7.85 18.25 18.56
N PRO A 27 9.16 18.24 18.27
CA PRO A 27 9.70 17.85 16.95
C PRO A 27 9.35 16.44 16.50
N GLU A 28 9.25 15.47 17.42
CA GLU A 28 8.85 14.09 17.07
C GLU A 28 7.41 14.05 16.59
N GLY A 29 6.49 14.71 17.27
CA GLY A 29 5.09 14.75 16.85
C GLY A 29 4.86 15.56 15.56
N GLU A 30 5.65 16.61 15.34
CA GLU A 30 5.66 17.34 14.08
C GLU A 30 6.08 16.41 12.92
N ALA A 31 7.13 15.60 13.12
CA ALA A 31 7.57 14.63 12.13
C ALA A 31 6.51 13.55 11.88
N VAL A 32 5.81 13.05 12.88
CA VAL A 32 4.69 12.09 12.73
C VAL A 32 3.57 12.70 11.89
N ARG A 33 3.15 13.94 12.18
CA ARG A 33 2.09 14.64 11.43
C ARG A 33 2.50 14.91 9.99
N LEU A 34 3.74 15.35 9.77
CA LEU A 34 4.29 15.54 8.42
C LEU A 34 4.32 14.21 7.67
N GLY A 35 4.78 13.12 8.29
CA GLY A 35 4.78 11.79 7.68
C GLY A 35 3.39 11.36 7.25
N ARG A 36 2.37 11.52 8.11
CA ARG A 36 0.97 11.23 7.75
C ARG A 36 0.52 12.07 6.55
N GLN A 37 0.83 13.37 6.55
CA GLN A 37 0.45 14.27 5.45
C GLN A 37 1.12 13.86 4.14
N LEU A 38 2.38 13.46 4.17
CA LEU A 38 3.10 12.94 3.01
C LEU A 38 2.47 11.67 2.44
N MET A 39 1.88 10.79 3.27
CA MET A 39 1.18 9.59 2.80
C MET A 39 -0.17 9.94 2.15
N ILE A 40 -0.87 10.94 2.67
CA ILE A 40 -2.20 11.34 2.18
C ILE A 40 -2.09 12.13 0.88
N ASP A 41 -1.12 13.01 0.78
CA ASP A 41 -0.99 14.00 -0.30
C ASP A 41 0.43 13.96 -0.91
N THR A 42 0.92 12.74 -1.19
CA THR A 42 2.29 12.48 -1.64
C THR A 42 2.64 13.28 -2.88
N ARG A 43 1.73 13.31 -3.86
CA ARG A 43 1.94 13.98 -5.13
C ARG A 43 2.14 15.49 -4.97
N ALA A 44 1.29 16.17 -4.20
CA ALA A 44 1.39 17.61 -4.01
C ALA A 44 2.59 18.00 -3.15
N GLN A 45 2.92 17.18 -2.14
CA GLN A 45 4.05 17.43 -1.24
C GLN A 45 5.41 17.09 -1.87
N LEU A 46 5.44 16.12 -2.79
CA LEU A 46 6.67 15.57 -3.38
C LEU A 46 6.59 15.52 -4.92
N PRO A 47 6.27 16.65 -5.59
CA PRO A 47 6.03 16.66 -7.05
C PRO A 47 7.25 16.27 -7.88
N ARG A 48 8.46 16.37 -7.33
CA ARG A 48 9.70 15.95 -8.00
C ARG A 48 9.98 14.45 -7.90
N ASN A 49 9.32 13.77 -6.97
CA ASN A 49 9.51 12.35 -6.68
C ASN A 49 8.33 11.48 -7.16
N VAL A 50 7.17 12.07 -7.41
CA VAL A 50 5.99 11.37 -7.93
C VAL A 50 5.89 11.62 -9.43
N GLY A 51 6.00 10.56 -10.23
CA GLY A 51 5.94 10.63 -11.69
C GLY A 51 4.55 10.45 -12.28
N ASN A 52 3.59 10.05 -11.46
CA ASN A 52 2.17 9.88 -11.82
C ASN A 52 1.26 10.74 -10.92
N GLY A 53 -0.04 10.50 -10.96
CA GLY A 53 -1.00 11.26 -10.15
C GLY A 53 -1.35 10.61 -8.80
N LEU A 54 -0.64 9.58 -8.36
CA LEU A 54 -1.00 8.79 -7.20
C LEU A 54 -0.44 9.34 -5.88
N ASN A 55 -1.13 9.00 -4.80
CA ASN A 55 -0.69 9.15 -3.42
C ASN A 55 -0.49 7.76 -2.79
N CYS A 56 0.32 7.65 -1.75
CA CYS A 56 0.49 6.38 -1.01
C CYS A 56 -0.85 5.83 -0.52
N SER A 57 -1.74 6.73 -0.06
CA SER A 57 -3.08 6.41 0.43
C SER A 57 -4.04 5.85 -0.63
N ASN A 58 -3.73 5.92 -1.92
CA ASN A 58 -4.57 5.29 -2.95
C ASN A 58 -4.57 3.75 -2.85
N CYS A 59 -3.45 3.16 -2.39
CA CYS A 59 -3.34 1.72 -2.14
C CYS A 59 -3.27 1.40 -0.64
N HIS A 60 -2.63 2.27 0.16
CA HIS A 60 -2.51 2.15 1.61
C HIS A 60 -3.64 2.92 2.29
N LEU A 61 -4.87 2.38 2.19
CA LEU A 61 -6.09 3.07 2.61
C LEU A 61 -6.03 3.54 4.07
N GLY A 62 -6.68 4.69 4.33
CA GLY A 62 -6.65 5.32 5.65
C GLY A 62 -5.24 5.74 6.08
N ALA A 63 -4.38 6.18 5.13
CA ALA A 63 -2.97 6.47 5.37
C ALA A 63 -2.21 5.28 6.00
N GLY A 64 -2.51 4.06 5.55
CA GLY A 64 -1.85 2.84 6.00
C GLY A 64 -2.37 2.28 7.32
N THR A 65 -3.62 2.57 7.68
CA THR A 65 -4.22 2.05 8.93
C THR A 65 -5.23 0.93 8.69
N GLN A 66 -5.63 0.66 7.43
CA GLN A 66 -6.64 -0.35 7.15
C GLN A 66 -6.02 -1.75 6.94
N PRO A 67 -6.49 -2.79 7.67
CA PRO A 67 -6.05 -4.17 7.45
C PRO A 67 -6.39 -4.62 6.03
N GLY A 68 -5.52 -5.42 5.40
CA GLY A 68 -5.72 -5.92 4.03
C GLY A 68 -5.61 -4.85 2.92
N ALA A 69 -5.18 -3.63 3.27
CA ALA A 69 -4.84 -2.57 2.32
C ALA A 69 -3.38 -2.12 2.50
N GLY A 70 -2.47 -3.07 2.74
CA GLY A 70 -1.06 -2.81 2.97
C GLY A 70 -0.80 -1.87 4.15
N PRO A 71 -1.29 -2.18 5.36
CA PRO A 71 -1.16 -1.28 6.50
C PRO A 71 0.32 -1.00 6.84
N PHE A 72 0.58 0.22 7.34
CA PHE A 72 1.90 0.61 7.85
C PHE A 72 2.08 0.25 9.32
N VAL A 73 1.00 -0.13 10.01
CA VAL A 73 1.02 -0.60 11.39
C VAL A 73 1.95 -1.81 11.50
N GLY A 74 2.90 -1.76 12.43
CA GLY A 74 3.85 -2.85 12.68
C GLY A 74 5.01 -2.94 11.67
N LEU A 75 5.14 -2.04 10.69
CA LEU A 75 6.23 -2.14 9.71
C LEU A 75 7.61 -2.01 10.34
N THR A 76 7.80 -1.13 11.32
CA THR A 76 9.10 -0.98 11.99
C THR A 76 9.47 -2.16 12.90
N ALA A 77 8.50 -3.02 13.21
CA ALA A 77 8.75 -4.25 13.96
C ALA A 77 9.31 -5.39 13.07
N VAL A 78 9.12 -5.31 11.75
CA VAL A 78 9.49 -6.38 10.81
C VAL A 78 10.57 -5.98 9.80
N PHE A 79 10.90 -4.71 9.69
CA PHE A 79 12.03 -4.24 8.87
C PHE A 79 13.26 -3.95 9.74
N PRO A 80 14.51 -4.23 9.23
CA PRO A 80 14.82 -4.74 7.88
C PRO A 80 14.36 -6.19 7.69
N ALA A 81 14.03 -6.57 6.44
CA ALA A 81 13.48 -7.88 6.14
C ALA A 81 13.98 -8.42 4.79
N TYR A 82 14.17 -9.74 4.70
CA TYR A 82 14.44 -10.39 3.42
C TYR A 82 13.26 -10.25 2.48
N ARG A 83 13.54 -9.83 1.26
CA ARG A 83 12.56 -9.62 0.20
C ARG A 83 12.80 -10.61 -0.93
N THR A 84 11.97 -11.63 -1.02
CA THR A 84 12.06 -12.68 -2.05
C THR A 84 12.11 -12.12 -3.47
N ARG A 85 11.43 -10.99 -3.69
CA ARG A 85 11.38 -10.32 -4.98
C ARG A 85 12.72 -9.78 -5.44
N ASP A 86 13.46 -9.19 -4.52
CA ASP A 86 14.71 -8.48 -4.80
C ASP A 86 15.92 -9.34 -4.44
N GLY A 87 15.69 -10.48 -3.76
CA GLY A 87 16.73 -11.45 -3.37
C GLY A 87 17.67 -10.93 -2.28
N GLN A 88 17.28 -9.88 -1.56
CA GLN A 88 18.16 -9.21 -0.58
C GLN A 88 17.40 -8.81 0.69
N ILE A 89 18.13 -8.30 1.68
CA ILE A 89 17.57 -7.69 2.89
C ILE A 89 17.39 -6.20 2.62
N ASP A 90 16.14 -5.75 2.66
CA ASP A 90 15.79 -4.34 2.49
C ASP A 90 15.57 -3.67 3.85
N SER A 91 16.01 -2.43 3.95
CA SER A 91 15.57 -1.49 4.97
C SER A 91 14.16 -0.95 4.66
N LEU A 92 13.53 -0.31 5.63
CA LEU A 92 12.23 0.34 5.39
C LEU A 92 12.35 1.53 4.42
N GLN A 93 13.49 2.22 4.41
CA GLN A 93 13.79 3.31 3.48
C GLN A 93 13.84 2.80 2.02
N GLU A 94 14.55 1.69 1.79
CA GLU A 94 14.58 1.04 0.46
C GLU A 94 13.17 0.66 0.04
N ARG A 95 12.39 0.05 0.94
CA ARG A 95 11.02 -0.33 0.66
C ARG A 95 10.12 0.86 0.30
N ILE A 96 10.29 2.01 0.95
CA ILE A 96 9.59 3.25 0.61
C ILE A 96 10.04 3.75 -0.78
N ASN A 97 11.34 3.76 -1.04
CA ASN A 97 11.90 4.20 -2.32
C ASN A 97 11.49 3.30 -3.49
N ASP A 98 11.36 2.02 -3.28
CA ASP A 98 10.75 1.08 -4.23
C ASP A 98 9.35 1.52 -4.66
N CYS A 99 8.54 2.00 -3.70
CA CYS A 99 7.21 2.50 -4.02
C CYS A 99 7.28 3.79 -4.86
N PHE A 100 8.19 4.71 -4.57
CA PHE A 100 8.38 5.91 -5.38
C PHE A 100 8.76 5.56 -6.82
N GLN A 101 9.66 4.61 -7.03
CA GLN A 101 10.14 4.22 -8.35
C GLN A 101 9.14 3.37 -9.14
N ARG A 102 8.37 2.52 -8.44
CA ARG A 102 7.46 1.53 -9.05
C ARG A 102 6.00 2.00 -9.01
N SER A 103 5.42 2.15 -7.82
CA SER A 103 4.02 2.52 -7.67
C SER A 103 3.74 3.97 -8.05
N MET A 104 4.67 4.89 -7.76
CA MET A 104 4.54 6.31 -8.06
C MET A 104 5.18 6.68 -9.41
N ASN A 105 5.78 5.70 -10.12
CA ASN A 105 6.45 5.89 -11.42
C ASN A 105 7.40 7.09 -11.44
N GLY A 106 8.13 7.29 -10.36
CA GLY A 106 8.90 8.49 -10.06
C GLY A 106 10.34 8.22 -9.64
N LYS A 107 10.85 9.03 -8.72
CA LYS A 107 12.24 9.02 -8.28
C LYS A 107 12.33 8.80 -6.78
N ALA A 108 13.33 8.04 -6.35
CA ALA A 108 13.64 7.81 -4.94
C ALA A 108 13.84 9.14 -4.18
N LEU A 109 13.43 9.15 -2.92
CA LEU A 109 13.80 10.19 -1.96
C LEU A 109 15.25 10.02 -1.54
N THR A 110 15.90 11.12 -1.19
CA THR A 110 17.19 11.08 -0.50
C THR A 110 17.03 10.37 0.85
N TRP A 111 17.93 9.44 1.15
CA TRP A 111 17.85 8.55 2.30
C TRP A 111 17.64 9.25 3.65
N ASN A 112 18.30 10.37 3.87
CA ASN A 112 18.23 11.12 5.12
C ASN A 112 17.51 12.46 4.96
N SER A 113 16.58 12.55 3.99
CA SER A 113 15.77 13.74 3.83
C SER A 113 14.77 13.90 4.97
N LYS A 114 14.32 15.14 5.20
CA LYS A 114 13.27 15.44 6.16
C LYS A 114 12.01 14.62 5.91
N GLU A 115 11.65 14.45 4.64
CA GLU A 115 10.47 13.74 4.19
C GLU A 115 10.58 12.24 4.45
N MET A 116 11.73 11.62 4.13
CA MET A 116 11.97 10.20 4.44
C MET A 116 11.90 9.97 5.96
N ASN A 117 12.57 10.79 6.74
CA ASN A 117 12.55 10.67 8.19
C ASN A 117 11.14 10.87 8.77
N ALA A 118 10.36 11.79 8.22
CA ALA A 118 8.97 12.00 8.64
C ALA A 118 8.08 10.77 8.34
N MET A 119 8.22 10.17 7.16
CA MET A 119 7.52 8.92 6.82
C MET A 119 7.88 7.78 7.78
N LEU A 120 9.16 7.64 8.11
CA LEU A 120 9.63 6.64 9.08
C LEU A 120 9.08 6.91 10.49
N MET A 121 9.04 8.17 10.92
CA MET A 121 8.47 8.55 12.22
C MET A 121 6.97 8.26 12.30
N TYR A 122 6.22 8.50 11.22
CA TYR A 122 4.82 8.12 11.16
C TYR A 122 4.63 6.60 11.25
N MET A 123 5.39 5.81 10.48
CA MET A 123 5.34 4.34 10.53
C MET A 123 5.79 3.80 11.89
N ARG A 124 6.78 4.43 12.53
CA ARG A 124 7.22 4.09 13.89
C ARG A 124 6.11 4.33 14.91
N TRP A 125 5.46 5.48 14.84
CA TRP A 125 4.33 5.80 15.74
C TRP A 125 3.19 4.78 15.53
N LEU A 126 2.82 4.45 14.29
CA LEU A 126 1.84 3.42 13.99
C LEU A 126 2.24 2.03 14.50
N SER A 127 3.51 1.78 14.71
CA SER A 127 4.02 0.49 15.21
C SER A 127 4.20 0.45 16.73
N THR A 128 3.72 1.47 17.46
CA THR A 128 3.80 1.52 18.92
C THR A 128 3.11 0.29 19.51
N GLY A 129 3.82 -0.40 20.43
CA GLY A 129 3.31 -1.60 21.10
C GLY A 129 3.37 -2.89 20.29
N VAL A 130 3.82 -2.87 19.03
CA VAL A 130 4.04 -4.09 18.25
C VAL A 130 5.42 -4.66 18.58
N PRO A 131 5.53 -5.89 19.10
CA PRO A 131 6.81 -6.51 19.44
C PRO A 131 7.69 -6.70 18.20
N VAL A 132 9.00 -6.49 18.36
CA VAL A 132 9.97 -6.69 17.27
C VAL A 132 9.89 -8.15 16.78
N GLY A 133 9.86 -8.32 15.46
CA GLY A 133 9.71 -9.62 14.79
C GLY A 133 8.25 -10.07 14.60
N SER A 134 7.27 -9.40 15.25
CA SER A 134 5.85 -9.74 15.08
C SER A 134 5.24 -9.04 13.87
N ALA A 135 4.41 -9.78 13.13
CA ALA A 135 3.52 -9.22 12.13
C ALA A 135 2.17 -8.83 12.76
N VAL A 136 1.44 -7.91 12.15
CA VAL A 136 0.06 -7.62 12.55
C VAL A 136 -0.94 -8.40 11.69
N VAL A 137 -2.07 -8.75 12.28
CA VAL A 137 -3.20 -9.35 11.55
C VAL A 137 -3.67 -8.39 10.44
N GLY A 138 -3.91 -8.92 9.24
CA GLY A 138 -4.29 -8.10 8.08
C GLY A 138 -3.14 -7.35 7.42
N ARG A 139 -1.87 -7.71 7.72
CA ARG A 139 -0.70 -7.24 6.98
C ARG A 139 -0.80 -7.65 5.50
N GLY A 140 -0.33 -6.78 4.60
CA GLY A 140 -0.36 -7.01 3.15
C GLY A 140 -1.66 -6.54 2.50
N MET A 141 -1.92 -7.00 1.29
CA MET A 141 -3.08 -6.59 0.47
C MET A 141 -4.27 -7.57 0.60
N GLY A 142 -4.26 -8.47 1.57
CA GLY A 142 -5.20 -9.57 1.68
C GLY A 142 -4.71 -10.83 0.95
N ALA A 143 -5.61 -11.77 0.73
CA ALA A 143 -5.35 -13.02 0.02
C ALA A 143 -6.54 -13.40 -0.86
N VAL A 144 -6.26 -14.12 -1.94
CA VAL A 144 -7.22 -14.83 -2.80
C VAL A 144 -6.62 -16.18 -3.18
N ASP A 145 -7.43 -17.11 -3.62
CA ASP A 145 -6.96 -18.37 -4.16
C ASP A 145 -6.15 -18.15 -5.44
N THR A 146 -4.85 -18.44 -5.39
CA THR A 146 -3.94 -18.27 -6.53
C THR A 146 -4.02 -19.40 -7.56
N SER A 147 -4.84 -20.42 -7.33
CA SER A 147 -5.12 -21.47 -8.31
C SER A 147 -6.21 -21.08 -9.31
N LEU A 148 -6.96 -20.00 -9.03
CA LEU A 148 -7.98 -19.49 -9.93
C LEU A 148 -7.36 -18.96 -11.21
N THR A 149 -7.89 -19.38 -12.36
CA THR A 149 -7.48 -18.90 -13.66
C THR A 149 -8.28 -17.66 -14.05
N PRO A 150 -7.61 -16.51 -14.35
CA PRO A 150 -8.30 -15.30 -14.73
C PRO A 150 -8.99 -15.42 -16.09
N ASP A 151 -10.14 -14.74 -16.23
CA ASP A 151 -10.87 -14.53 -17.47
C ASP A 151 -10.95 -13.03 -17.78
N ARG A 152 -10.08 -12.56 -18.65
CA ARG A 152 -9.96 -11.15 -19.01
C ARG A 152 -11.23 -10.58 -19.67
N ALA A 153 -11.97 -11.39 -20.41
CA ALA A 153 -13.21 -10.95 -21.05
C ALA A 153 -14.31 -10.70 -20.00
N ARG A 154 -14.45 -11.62 -19.05
CA ARG A 154 -15.36 -11.45 -17.91
C ARG A 154 -14.91 -10.29 -17.03
N GLY A 155 -13.60 -10.14 -16.79
CA GLY A 155 -13.02 -9.00 -16.06
C GLY A 155 -13.37 -7.66 -16.69
N SER A 156 -13.32 -7.54 -18.01
CA SER A 156 -13.73 -6.33 -18.75
C SER A 156 -15.21 -5.98 -18.53
N GLN A 157 -16.09 -6.97 -18.57
CA GLN A 157 -17.53 -6.77 -18.33
C GLN A 157 -17.80 -6.33 -16.89
N LEU A 158 -17.14 -6.97 -15.93
CA LEU A 158 -17.24 -6.61 -14.50
C LEU A 158 -16.70 -5.22 -14.24
N TYR A 159 -15.57 -4.86 -14.85
CA TYR A 159 -15.01 -3.52 -14.75
C TYR A 159 -15.98 -2.46 -15.24
N ALA A 160 -16.55 -2.66 -16.44
CA ALA A 160 -17.53 -1.74 -17.00
C ALA A 160 -18.75 -1.54 -16.07
N ALA A 161 -19.23 -2.64 -15.46
CA ALA A 161 -20.41 -2.62 -14.61
C ALA A 161 -20.16 -2.05 -13.20
N LYS A 162 -18.99 -2.30 -12.60
CA LYS A 162 -18.75 -2.06 -11.16
C LYS A 162 -17.63 -1.07 -10.85
N CYS A 163 -16.74 -0.76 -11.79
CA CYS A 163 -15.51 0.00 -11.54
C CYS A 163 -15.44 1.31 -12.35
N ALA A 164 -15.93 1.28 -13.59
CA ALA A 164 -15.79 2.36 -14.56
C ALA A 164 -16.44 3.67 -14.11
N SER A 165 -17.50 3.62 -13.30
CA SER A 165 -18.16 4.82 -12.76
C SER A 165 -17.22 5.71 -11.93
N CYS A 166 -16.25 5.10 -11.23
CA CYS A 166 -15.25 5.83 -10.43
C CYS A 166 -13.91 5.95 -11.18
N HIS A 167 -13.41 4.83 -11.72
CA HIS A 167 -12.09 4.80 -12.33
C HIS A 167 -12.05 5.18 -13.82
N GLY A 168 -13.21 5.54 -14.40
CA GLY A 168 -13.35 5.87 -15.82
C GLY A 168 -13.38 4.62 -16.70
N ALA A 169 -14.08 4.68 -17.84
CA ALA A 169 -14.17 3.56 -18.77
C ALA A 169 -12.80 3.12 -19.35
N GLN A 170 -11.85 4.04 -19.39
CA GLN A 170 -10.48 3.79 -19.87
C GLN A 170 -9.49 3.68 -18.70
N GLY A 171 -9.94 3.43 -17.47
CA GLY A 171 -9.08 3.30 -16.29
C GLY A 171 -8.25 4.52 -15.94
N ALA A 172 -8.55 5.67 -16.53
CA ALA A 172 -7.77 6.90 -16.40
C ALA A 172 -8.01 7.65 -15.07
N GLY A 173 -8.92 7.16 -14.25
CA GLY A 173 -9.33 7.80 -12.99
C GLY A 173 -10.24 9.01 -13.19
N THR A 174 -10.68 9.59 -12.08
CA THR A 174 -11.46 10.84 -12.05
C THR A 174 -10.60 11.96 -11.46
N PRO A 175 -10.19 12.96 -12.24
CA PRO A 175 -9.36 14.07 -11.77
C PRO A 175 -10.02 14.88 -10.65
N ASP A 176 -9.21 15.42 -9.73
CA ASP A 176 -9.65 16.30 -8.63
C ASP A 176 -9.60 17.81 -8.98
N GLY A 177 -9.22 18.16 -10.22
CA GLY A 177 -9.03 19.54 -10.67
C GLY A 177 -7.75 20.22 -10.15
N ARG A 178 -6.98 19.58 -9.28
CA ARG A 178 -5.71 20.09 -8.71
C ARG A 178 -4.50 19.33 -9.22
N GLY A 179 -4.70 18.53 -10.26
CA GLY A 179 -3.68 17.69 -10.89
C GLY A 179 -3.47 16.33 -10.19
N GLY A 180 -4.32 15.96 -9.23
CA GLY A 180 -4.48 14.64 -8.63
C GLY A 180 -5.78 14.00 -9.07
N PHE A 181 -6.26 13.05 -8.27
CA PHE A 181 -7.45 12.25 -8.56
C PHE A 181 -8.35 12.12 -7.34
N VAL A 182 -9.67 12.26 -7.55
CA VAL A 182 -10.70 11.82 -6.60
C VAL A 182 -10.71 10.29 -6.56
N PHE A 183 -10.72 9.65 -7.74
CA PHE A 183 -10.53 8.21 -7.89
C PHE A 183 -9.32 7.97 -8.78
N PRO A 184 -8.34 7.18 -8.32
CA PRO A 184 -7.06 7.05 -9.01
C PRO A 184 -7.19 6.30 -10.34
N PRO A 185 -6.28 6.56 -11.30
CA PRO A 185 -6.15 5.72 -12.48
C PRO A 185 -5.69 4.32 -12.07
N VAL A 186 -6.19 3.30 -12.74
CA VAL A 186 -5.86 1.89 -12.48
C VAL A 186 -4.94 1.29 -13.54
N TRP A 187 -4.82 1.93 -14.71
CA TRP A 187 -3.78 1.65 -15.73
C TRP A 187 -3.41 2.92 -16.50
N GLY A 188 -2.46 2.79 -17.43
CA GLY A 188 -1.98 3.88 -18.28
C GLY A 188 -0.88 4.72 -17.63
N PRO A 189 -0.43 5.79 -18.33
CA PRO A 189 0.80 6.52 -17.97
C PRO A 189 0.71 7.30 -16.65
N LYS A 190 -0.49 7.54 -16.15
CA LYS A 190 -0.73 8.21 -14.86
C LYS A 190 -0.98 7.25 -13.71
N SER A 191 -0.85 5.94 -13.94
CA SER A 191 -0.97 4.90 -12.93
C SER A 191 0.42 4.34 -12.56
N PHE A 192 0.44 3.25 -11.79
CA PHE A 192 1.64 2.53 -11.41
C PHE A 192 2.28 1.82 -12.61
N ASN A 193 3.60 1.59 -12.56
CA ASN A 193 4.29 0.84 -13.61
C ASN A 193 4.27 -0.68 -13.34
N VAL A 194 4.72 -1.47 -14.33
CA VAL A 194 4.79 -2.93 -14.27
C VAL A 194 5.62 -3.45 -13.09
N GLY A 195 6.53 -2.64 -12.57
CA GLY A 195 7.31 -2.95 -11.38
C GLY A 195 6.52 -2.86 -10.05
N ALA A 196 5.33 -2.30 -10.02
CA ALA A 196 4.55 -2.15 -8.80
C ALA A 196 3.99 -3.49 -8.27
N GLY A 197 3.70 -3.54 -6.97
CA GLY A 197 3.02 -4.69 -6.38
C GLY A 197 1.63 -4.93 -6.97
N MET A 198 0.92 -3.86 -7.27
CA MET A 198 -0.43 -3.89 -7.86
C MET A 198 -0.46 -4.32 -9.33
N ALA A 199 0.68 -4.35 -10.02
CA ALA A 199 0.78 -4.92 -11.37
C ALA A 199 0.79 -6.47 -11.38
N ARG A 200 0.70 -7.12 -10.21
CA ARG A 200 0.60 -8.58 -10.10
C ARG A 200 -0.85 -8.97 -9.87
N THR A 201 -1.43 -9.74 -10.78
CA THR A 201 -2.84 -10.12 -10.80
C THR A 201 -3.37 -10.53 -9.43
N TYR A 202 -2.77 -11.50 -8.75
CA TYR A 202 -3.28 -11.97 -7.44
C TYR A 202 -3.08 -10.97 -6.30
N THR A 203 -2.09 -10.06 -6.38
CA THR A 203 -1.95 -8.97 -5.40
C THR A 203 -3.05 -7.94 -5.61
N ALA A 204 -3.32 -7.56 -6.85
CA ALA A 204 -4.42 -6.66 -7.19
C ALA A 204 -5.77 -7.29 -6.86
N ALA A 205 -5.96 -8.58 -7.19
CA ALA A 205 -7.18 -9.32 -6.89
C ALA A 205 -7.51 -9.34 -5.39
N ALA A 206 -6.51 -9.59 -4.54
CA ALA A 206 -6.68 -9.58 -3.09
C ALA A 206 -7.14 -8.21 -2.58
N PHE A 207 -6.52 -7.13 -3.09
CA PHE A 207 -6.95 -5.77 -2.76
C PHE A 207 -8.36 -5.47 -3.29
N ILE A 208 -8.65 -5.82 -4.55
CA ILE A 208 -9.96 -5.63 -5.17
C ILE A 208 -11.03 -6.38 -4.38
N LYS A 209 -10.81 -7.66 -4.08
CA LYS A 209 -11.72 -8.48 -3.28
C LYS A 209 -12.05 -7.84 -1.94
N GLY A 210 -11.01 -7.38 -1.23
CA GLY A 210 -11.15 -6.88 0.14
C GLY A 210 -11.61 -5.43 0.24
N LYS A 211 -11.41 -4.59 -0.82
CA LYS A 211 -11.53 -3.13 -0.71
C LYS A 211 -12.36 -2.47 -1.80
N MET A 212 -12.64 -3.16 -2.90
CA MET A 212 -13.36 -2.60 -4.05
C MET A 212 -14.64 -3.41 -4.34
N PRO A 213 -15.70 -2.76 -4.87
CA PRO A 213 -15.85 -1.29 -4.97
C PRO A 213 -15.76 -0.61 -3.61
N LEU A 214 -15.24 0.62 -3.58
CA LEU A 214 -15.05 1.36 -2.32
C LEU A 214 -16.39 1.51 -1.56
N GLY A 215 -16.40 1.13 -0.29
CA GLY A 215 -17.61 1.10 0.54
C GLY A 215 -18.44 -0.19 0.40
N GLN A 216 -18.06 -1.12 -0.50
CA GLN A 216 -18.72 -2.41 -0.72
C GLN A 216 -17.72 -3.57 -0.56
N ASN A 217 -16.95 -3.52 0.50
CA ASN A 217 -15.90 -4.50 0.79
C ASN A 217 -16.43 -5.94 0.71
N ASN A 218 -15.65 -6.84 0.10
CA ASN A 218 -15.96 -8.26 -0.06
C ASN A 218 -17.25 -8.56 -0.87
N SER A 219 -17.79 -7.62 -1.62
CA SER A 219 -18.98 -7.82 -2.47
C SER A 219 -18.72 -8.64 -3.73
N LEU A 220 -17.46 -8.73 -4.18
CA LEU A 220 -17.04 -9.58 -5.30
C LEU A 220 -16.68 -10.98 -4.79
N SER A 221 -16.89 -12.02 -5.59
CA SER A 221 -16.26 -13.32 -5.39
C SER A 221 -14.75 -13.24 -5.64
N GLU A 222 -13.97 -14.24 -5.22
CA GLU A 222 -12.53 -14.27 -5.53
C GLU A 222 -12.27 -14.38 -7.03
N GLN A 223 -13.07 -15.17 -7.74
CA GLN A 223 -12.96 -15.30 -9.18
C GLN A 223 -13.23 -13.96 -9.88
N GLU A 224 -14.29 -13.24 -9.51
CA GLU A 224 -14.58 -11.90 -10.08
C GLU A 224 -13.43 -10.93 -9.83
N ALA A 225 -12.84 -10.95 -8.62
CA ALA A 225 -11.70 -10.10 -8.29
C ALA A 225 -10.44 -10.46 -9.09
N VAL A 226 -10.19 -11.75 -9.32
CA VAL A 226 -9.08 -12.24 -10.16
C VAL A 226 -9.28 -11.83 -11.61
N ASP A 227 -10.50 -11.95 -12.15
CA ASP A 227 -10.82 -11.56 -13.52
C ASP A 227 -10.63 -10.06 -13.76
N VAL A 228 -11.15 -9.23 -12.83
CA VAL A 228 -10.97 -7.77 -12.91
C VAL A 228 -9.49 -7.39 -12.78
N ALA A 229 -8.76 -8.05 -11.89
CA ALA A 229 -7.33 -7.78 -11.69
C ALA A 229 -6.47 -8.10 -12.92
N ASP A 230 -6.86 -9.10 -13.71
CA ASP A 230 -6.18 -9.44 -14.97
C ASP A 230 -6.53 -8.45 -16.09
N PHE A 231 -7.73 -7.88 -16.04
CA PHE A 231 -8.17 -6.89 -17.02
C PHE A 231 -7.46 -5.54 -16.80
N VAL A 232 -7.27 -5.10 -15.56
CA VAL A 232 -6.67 -3.80 -15.20
C VAL A 232 -5.16 -3.87 -15.09
#